data_8496337bb7645e5a821a5acb24e18419
#
_entry.id   8496337bb7645e5a821a5acb24e18419
#
_cell.length_a   1.000
_cell.length_b   1.000
_cell.length_c   1.000
_cell.angle_alpha   90.00
_cell.angle_beta   90.00
_cell.angle_gamma   90.00
#
_symmetry.space_group_name_H-M   'P 1'
#
loop_
_entity.id
_entity.type
_entity.pdbx_description
1 polymer ?
#
loop_
_entity_poly.entity_id
_entity_poly.type
_entity_poly.pdbx_seq_one_letter_code
_entity_poly.pdbx_strand_id
1 'polypeptide(L)'
;MKKQLLFAAMLMLSAAPAVSVSAAQPFAAAAEEGQTLATQEQYDALQKSISDLQQNIDAMLKDINEKYADAEDTKGSLEFNKTSLSDMAAEVKDKFSAGTLTAAEVESYQAQVAEMAEGLKDAVKNAEQEVYSFQVNTHYQNASMHKSECLGKVPENVQKYYAPSFDDLDAEMMQVYMPVMMGGPIESAEKAKEMCAQFDAISAKADSLLASAKLAGTLVDSITATLDSLGAEIAKVKKDFPEYDLSMIQESAEYWKKFAAEFTQAPAEGAAPYTEKQIAGYVENFGYFKDSALGVYAEAQKDEWMAQFNAKYYPASQEMDKLLSTLDAQCPTVGSKYFTQLDDLNVELTQMYMVLYQGELTQETFDTMMARIDAILAEAQKIVDEAKEAEKVATGISDITVNKAAKAGNVYSLDGKRVSKSAKGLVIINGKKVVLK
;
A
#
# COMPACT_ATOMS: atom_id res chain seq x y z
N MET A 1 31.59 0.47 -8.93
CA MET A 1 32.83 1.02 -8.33
C MET A 1 33.44 2.17 -9.13
N LYS A 2 32.65 3.06 -9.77
CA LYS A 2 33.16 4.28 -10.46
C LYS A 2 32.33 5.54 -10.16
N LYS A 3 31.33 5.48 -9.30
CA LYS A 3 30.49 6.62 -8.87
C LYS A 3 30.79 7.15 -7.47
N GLN A 4 31.71 6.55 -6.73
CA GLN A 4 32.08 6.99 -5.36
C GLN A 4 33.23 8.00 -5.32
N LEU A 5 33.80 8.39 -6.46
CA LEU A 5 34.92 9.31 -6.52
C LEU A 5 34.54 10.77 -6.82
N LEU A 6 33.25 11.08 -6.99
CA LEU A 6 32.79 12.46 -7.21
C LEU A 6 32.41 13.19 -5.90
N PHE A 7 32.26 12.48 -4.79
CA PHE A 7 31.86 13.07 -3.51
C PHE A 7 33.01 13.66 -2.66
N ALA A 8 34.25 13.35 -3.00
CA ALA A 8 35.42 13.86 -2.24
C ALA A 8 35.97 15.19 -2.75
N ALA A 9 35.43 15.76 -3.83
CA ALA A 9 35.95 16.98 -4.44
C ALA A 9 35.15 18.25 -4.12
N MET A 10 34.03 18.16 -3.38
CA MET A 10 33.17 19.31 -3.08
C MET A 10 33.32 19.89 -1.67
N LEU A 11 34.30 19.44 -0.90
CA LEU A 11 34.55 19.93 0.48
C LEU A 11 35.63 21.02 0.57
N MET A 12 35.99 21.63 -0.56
CA MET A 12 37.09 22.60 -0.58
C MET A 12 36.74 23.86 -1.38
N LEU A 13 35.64 24.52 -1.12
CA LEU A 13 35.42 25.87 -1.67
C LEU A 13 34.42 26.69 -0.85
N SER A 14 34.64 26.81 0.44
CA SER A 14 34.25 27.99 1.19
C SER A 14 35.51 28.67 1.73
N ALA A 15 36.44 28.98 0.82
CA ALA A 15 37.48 29.92 1.12
C ALA A 15 36.86 31.30 0.98
N ALA A 16 36.41 31.88 2.10
CA ALA A 16 36.51 33.30 2.20
C ALA A 16 37.95 33.67 1.78
N PRO A 17 38.19 34.78 1.04
CA PRO A 17 39.54 35.18 0.73
C PRO A 17 40.25 35.36 2.07
N ALA A 18 41.08 34.39 2.40
CA ALA A 18 42.08 34.62 3.43
C ALA A 18 42.87 35.81 2.92
N VAL A 19 42.64 36.97 3.50
CA VAL A 19 43.59 38.07 3.39
C VAL A 19 44.89 37.46 3.92
N SER A 20 45.72 37.00 3.00
CA SER A 20 47.05 36.58 3.33
C SER A 20 47.77 37.84 3.79
N VAL A 21 47.67 38.07 5.09
CA VAL A 21 48.63 38.95 5.74
C VAL A 21 49.97 38.27 5.49
N SER A 22 50.69 38.80 4.51
CA SER A 22 52.06 38.43 4.28
C SER A 22 52.79 38.54 5.62
N ALA A 23 53.27 37.39 6.13
CA ALA A 23 54.06 37.39 7.35
C ALA A 23 55.17 38.42 7.13
N ALA A 24 55.07 39.49 7.90
CA ALA A 24 56.12 40.50 7.89
C ALA A 24 57.41 39.79 8.25
N GLN A 25 58.32 39.65 7.29
CA GLN A 25 59.66 39.26 7.59
C GLN A 25 60.22 40.29 8.60
N PRO A 26 60.90 39.85 9.63
CA PRO A 26 61.54 40.79 10.55
C PRO A 26 62.64 41.53 9.78
N PHE A 27 62.37 42.74 9.33
CA PHE A 27 63.42 43.66 8.89
C PHE A 27 64.18 44.12 10.09
N ALA A 28 65.23 43.38 10.45
CA ALA A 28 66.31 43.99 11.26
C ALA A 28 67.08 44.90 10.32
N ALA A 29 66.59 46.11 10.09
CA ALA A 29 67.37 47.17 9.45
C ALA A 29 68.03 47.99 10.60
N ALA A 30 69.33 47.93 10.63
CA ALA A 30 70.07 48.94 11.36
C ALA A 30 69.69 50.34 10.81
N ALA A 31 69.42 51.31 11.66
CA ALA A 31 69.08 52.65 11.23
C ALA A 31 70.17 53.16 10.28
N GLU A 32 69.82 53.31 8.99
CA GLU A 32 70.74 53.98 8.06
C GLU A 32 70.86 55.46 8.47
N GLU A 33 72.09 55.97 8.40
CA GLU A 33 72.38 57.39 8.71
C GLU A 33 71.49 58.28 7.79
N GLY A 34 70.47 58.96 8.39
CA GLY A 34 69.56 59.86 7.69
C GLY A 34 68.05 59.60 7.89
N GLN A 35 67.65 58.56 8.57
CA GLN A 35 66.22 58.29 8.82
C GLN A 35 65.71 59.21 9.97
N THR A 36 64.52 59.85 9.75
CA THR A 36 63.85 60.68 10.74
C THR A 36 63.18 59.79 11.78
N LEU A 37 63.50 59.88 13.04
CA LEU A 37 62.84 59.15 14.12
C LEU A 37 61.43 59.64 14.31
N ALA A 38 60.56 58.75 14.75
CA ALA A 38 59.15 59.05 15.04
C ALA A 38 59.07 60.06 16.22
N THR A 39 58.20 61.02 16.11
CA THR A 39 57.85 61.97 17.18
C THR A 39 56.89 61.28 18.18
N GLN A 40 56.81 61.82 19.42
CA GLN A 40 55.83 61.36 20.41
C GLN A 40 54.38 61.43 19.85
N GLU A 41 54.05 62.50 19.14
CA GLU A 41 52.73 62.68 18.54
C GLU A 41 52.39 61.55 17.49
N GLN A 42 53.39 61.21 16.66
CA GLN A 42 53.21 60.09 15.67
C GLN A 42 53.08 58.75 16.37
N TYR A 43 53.86 58.49 17.42
CA TYR A 43 53.73 57.27 18.23
C TYR A 43 52.36 57.18 18.90
N ASP A 44 51.93 58.25 19.59
CA ASP A 44 50.67 58.34 20.30
C ASP A 44 49.50 58.17 19.34
N ALA A 45 49.55 58.75 18.15
CA ALA A 45 48.51 58.56 17.08
C ALA A 45 48.43 57.11 16.58
N LEU A 46 49.58 56.46 16.38
CA LEU A 46 49.60 55.04 15.97
C LEU A 46 49.07 54.14 17.08
N GLN A 47 49.50 54.28 18.32
CA GLN A 47 49.02 53.53 19.46
C GLN A 47 47.51 53.70 19.65
N LYS A 48 47.00 54.90 19.45
CA LYS A 48 45.55 55.16 19.47
C LYS A 48 44.85 54.45 18.37
N SER A 49 45.33 54.47 17.12
CA SER A 49 44.73 53.78 15.99
C SER A 49 44.63 52.24 16.20
N ILE A 50 45.74 51.67 16.78
CA ILE A 50 45.76 50.26 17.16
C ILE A 50 44.69 49.95 18.21
N SER A 51 44.67 50.76 19.30
CA SER A 51 43.72 50.61 20.41
C SER A 51 42.23 50.75 19.91
N ASP A 52 41.97 51.75 19.09
CA ASP A 52 40.63 52.00 18.54
C ASP A 52 40.18 50.80 17.70
N LEU A 53 41.04 50.19 16.86
CA LEU A 53 40.74 49.01 16.07
C LEU A 53 40.54 47.77 16.96
N GLN A 54 41.34 47.56 18.00
CA GLN A 54 41.15 46.49 18.99
C GLN A 54 39.78 46.60 19.69
N GLN A 55 39.36 47.80 20.08
CA GLN A 55 38.05 48.04 20.67
C GLN A 55 36.92 47.75 19.70
N ASN A 56 37.10 48.09 18.42
CA ASN A 56 36.14 47.73 17.38
C ASN A 56 36.03 46.22 17.19
N ILE A 57 37.15 45.49 17.19
CA ILE A 57 37.15 44.04 17.12
C ILE A 57 36.41 43.42 18.32
N ASP A 58 36.68 43.95 19.55
CA ASP A 58 35.95 43.47 20.74
C ASP A 58 34.46 43.73 20.66
N ALA A 59 34.04 44.87 20.14
CA ALA A 59 32.63 45.15 19.88
C ALA A 59 32.00 44.20 18.84
N MET A 60 32.71 43.92 17.73
CA MET A 60 32.28 42.95 16.73
C MET A 60 32.18 41.54 17.29
N LEU A 61 33.19 41.08 18.03
CA LEU A 61 33.18 39.75 18.69
C LEU A 61 32.01 39.62 19.66
N LYS A 62 31.72 40.69 20.42
CA LYS A 62 30.55 40.69 21.31
C LYS A 62 29.25 40.58 20.54
N ASP A 63 29.06 41.36 19.48
CA ASP A 63 27.84 41.33 18.65
C ASP A 63 27.66 39.98 17.97
N ILE A 64 28.76 39.40 17.45
CA ILE A 64 28.76 38.08 16.84
C ILE A 64 28.43 36.98 17.85
N ASN A 65 29.02 36.99 19.05
CA ASN A 65 28.71 36.03 20.10
C ASN A 65 27.23 36.09 20.55
N GLU A 66 26.65 37.30 20.55
CA GLU A 66 25.24 37.48 20.92
C GLU A 66 24.27 37.02 19.82
N LYS A 67 24.61 37.22 18.54
CA LYS A 67 23.70 37.00 17.41
C LYS A 67 24.03 35.78 16.55
N TYR A 68 25.32 35.46 16.42
CA TYR A 68 25.85 34.47 15.47
C TYR A 68 26.89 33.59 16.17
N ALA A 69 26.50 32.97 17.28
CA ALA A 69 27.41 32.22 18.15
C ALA A 69 28.19 31.10 17.44
N ASP A 70 27.63 30.55 16.36
CA ASP A 70 28.20 29.44 15.58
C ASP A 70 29.14 29.93 14.45
N ALA A 71 29.38 31.23 14.30
CA ALA A 71 30.30 31.77 13.28
C ALA A 71 31.77 31.63 13.74
N GLU A 72 32.27 30.42 13.82
CA GLU A 72 33.58 30.10 14.38
C GLU A 72 34.74 30.62 13.51
N ASP A 73 34.64 30.56 12.18
CA ASP A 73 35.68 31.03 11.26
C ASP A 73 35.85 32.57 11.35
N THR A 74 34.72 33.30 11.37
CA THR A 74 34.74 34.74 11.50
C THR A 74 35.27 35.18 12.85
N LYS A 75 34.87 34.52 13.96
CA LYS A 75 35.40 34.78 15.29
C LYS A 75 36.90 34.52 15.37
N GLY A 76 37.35 33.37 14.84
CA GLY A 76 38.76 33.02 14.77
C GLY A 76 39.59 34.04 14.00
N SER A 77 39.08 34.56 12.87
CA SER A 77 39.72 35.63 12.10
C SER A 77 39.84 36.94 12.89
N LEU A 78 38.77 37.34 13.62
CA LEU A 78 38.80 38.55 14.45
C LEU A 78 39.80 38.43 15.62
N GLU A 79 39.83 37.30 16.32
CA GLU A 79 40.77 37.02 17.40
C GLU A 79 42.23 37.00 16.91
N PHE A 80 42.46 36.42 15.73
CA PHE A 80 43.79 36.46 15.10
C PHE A 80 44.24 37.90 14.81
N ASN A 81 43.36 38.72 14.21
CA ASN A 81 43.68 40.13 13.94
C ASN A 81 43.90 40.93 15.23
N LYS A 82 43.12 40.65 16.28
CA LYS A 82 43.33 41.29 17.62
C LYS A 82 44.70 40.94 18.22
N THR A 83 45.12 39.66 18.08
CA THR A 83 46.44 39.21 18.52
C THR A 83 47.54 39.90 17.73
N SER A 84 47.44 39.96 16.41
CA SER A 84 48.38 40.63 15.52
C SER A 84 48.52 42.12 15.84
N LEU A 85 47.43 42.81 16.17
CA LEU A 85 47.46 44.23 16.65
C LEU A 85 48.13 44.34 17.98
N SER A 86 47.97 43.39 18.89
CA SER A 86 48.64 43.40 20.21
C SER A 86 50.13 43.22 20.05
N ASP A 87 50.57 42.33 19.16
CA ASP A 87 51.99 42.13 18.87
C ASP A 87 52.61 43.36 18.20
N MET A 88 51.89 43.99 17.26
CA MET A 88 52.27 45.23 16.62
C MET A 88 52.40 46.36 17.65
N ALA A 89 51.42 46.50 18.56
CA ALA A 89 51.51 47.54 19.66
C ALA A 89 52.71 47.34 20.52
N ALA A 90 53.09 46.11 20.88
CA ALA A 90 54.26 45.80 21.69
C ALA A 90 55.56 46.12 20.93
N GLU A 91 55.68 45.69 19.66
CA GLU A 91 56.83 45.94 18.81
C GLU A 91 57.04 47.45 18.65
N VAL A 92 56.03 48.21 18.33
CA VAL A 92 56.07 49.68 18.16
C VAL A 92 56.48 50.33 19.44
N LYS A 93 55.97 49.89 20.61
CA LYS A 93 56.35 50.40 21.93
C LYS A 93 57.81 50.13 22.24
N ASP A 94 58.30 48.93 21.99
CA ASP A 94 59.71 48.57 22.25
C ASP A 94 60.67 49.35 21.37
N LYS A 95 60.37 49.46 20.06
CA LYS A 95 61.17 50.33 19.15
C LYS A 95 61.15 51.77 19.54
N PHE A 96 60.02 52.31 19.96
CA PHE A 96 59.95 53.72 20.43
C PHE A 96 60.73 53.92 21.67
N SER A 97 60.61 53.04 22.68
CA SER A 97 61.34 53.07 23.91
C SER A 97 62.85 52.93 23.69
N ALA A 98 63.27 52.15 22.70
CA ALA A 98 64.68 52.04 22.31
C ALA A 98 65.21 53.21 21.49
N GLY A 99 64.34 54.13 21.07
CA GLY A 99 64.71 55.26 20.21
C GLY A 99 65.08 54.83 18.77
N THR A 100 64.54 53.73 18.27
CA THR A 100 64.84 53.16 16.96
C THR A 100 63.61 53.23 16.02
N LEU A 101 62.41 53.60 16.47
CA LEU A 101 61.25 53.74 15.62
C LEU A 101 61.40 54.95 14.70
N THR A 102 61.22 54.72 13.39
CA THR A 102 61.32 55.77 12.36
C THR A 102 59.94 56.26 11.95
N ALA A 103 59.88 57.52 11.43
CA ALA A 103 58.64 58.07 10.90
C ALA A 103 58.05 57.21 9.73
N ALA A 104 58.93 56.67 8.89
CA ALA A 104 58.51 55.78 7.78
C ALA A 104 57.91 54.46 8.29
N GLU A 105 58.45 53.89 9.37
CA GLU A 105 57.84 52.68 9.99
C GLU A 105 56.47 52.98 10.59
N VAL A 106 56.27 54.15 11.23
CA VAL A 106 54.97 54.59 11.74
C VAL A 106 53.96 54.71 10.62
N GLU A 107 54.30 55.29 9.48
CA GLU A 107 53.43 55.35 8.28
C GLU A 107 53.10 53.95 7.77
N SER A 108 54.07 53.02 7.73
CA SER A 108 53.84 51.62 7.33
C SER A 108 52.88 50.89 8.28
N TYR A 109 53.05 51.00 9.59
CA TYR A 109 52.17 50.43 10.60
C TYR A 109 50.76 51.05 10.53
N GLN A 110 50.67 52.38 10.33
CA GLN A 110 49.35 53.03 10.12
C GLN A 110 48.60 52.50 8.87
N ALA A 111 49.35 52.30 7.80
CA ALA A 111 48.77 51.68 6.59
C ALA A 111 48.27 50.25 6.82
N GLN A 112 49.02 49.41 7.56
CA GLN A 112 48.63 48.08 7.95
C GLN A 112 47.37 48.06 8.84
N VAL A 113 47.30 48.96 9.83
CA VAL A 113 46.12 49.11 10.68
C VAL A 113 44.90 49.54 9.87
N ALA A 114 45.08 50.47 8.92
CA ALA A 114 43.98 50.90 8.02
C ALA A 114 43.50 49.77 7.09
N GLU A 115 44.43 48.96 6.54
CA GLU A 115 44.12 47.82 5.73
C GLU A 115 43.34 46.72 6.52
N MET A 116 43.80 46.43 7.74
CA MET A 116 43.07 45.54 8.65
C MET A 116 41.68 46.07 8.96
N ALA A 117 41.53 47.35 9.27
CA ALA A 117 40.24 47.97 9.54
C ALA A 117 39.28 47.86 8.34
N GLU A 118 39.80 48.07 7.12
CA GLU A 118 39.03 47.90 5.90
C GLU A 118 38.57 46.43 5.71
N GLY A 119 39.47 45.46 5.90
CA GLY A 119 39.19 44.03 5.78
C GLY A 119 38.16 43.51 6.78
N LEU A 120 38.00 44.20 7.94
CA LEU A 120 37.06 43.78 8.97
C LEU A 120 35.70 44.47 8.90
N LYS A 121 35.48 45.41 7.98
CA LYS A 121 34.23 46.15 7.84
C LYS A 121 32.97 45.26 7.77
N ASP A 122 33.08 44.15 7.09
CA ASP A 122 31.96 43.23 6.84
C ASP A 122 31.96 42.03 7.78
N ALA A 123 32.79 42.02 8.85
CA ALA A 123 32.93 40.85 9.71
C ALA A 123 31.60 40.33 10.30
N VAL A 124 30.73 41.22 10.78
CA VAL A 124 29.41 40.84 11.32
C VAL A 124 28.52 40.25 10.22
N LYS A 125 28.57 40.83 9.01
CA LYS A 125 27.83 40.30 7.87
C LYS A 125 28.39 38.96 7.40
N ASN A 126 29.69 38.77 7.45
CA ASN A 126 30.33 37.49 7.13
C ASN A 126 29.92 36.41 8.14
N ALA A 127 29.89 36.73 9.44
CA ALA A 127 29.41 35.85 10.48
C ALA A 127 27.94 35.42 10.25
N GLU A 128 27.10 36.36 9.86
CA GLU A 128 25.70 36.08 9.49
C GLU A 128 25.65 35.10 8.33
N GLN A 129 26.42 35.34 7.26
CA GLN A 129 26.45 34.44 6.10
C GLN A 129 27.02 33.06 6.41
N GLU A 130 28.04 32.99 7.27
CA GLU A 130 28.61 31.74 7.76
C GLU A 130 27.55 30.88 8.44
N VAL A 131 26.78 31.45 9.38
CA VAL A 131 25.72 30.73 10.10
C VAL A 131 24.60 30.28 9.16
N TYR A 132 24.14 31.14 8.24
CA TYR A 132 23.09 30.78 7.29
C TYR A 132 23.55 29.67 6.34
N SER A 133 24.77 29.77 5.82
CA SER A 133 25.34 28.76 4.93
C SER A 133 25.54 27.45 5.65
N PHE A 134 25.97 27.45 6.89
CA PHE A 134 26.12 26.26 7.71
C PHE A 134 24.77 25.56 7.94
N GLN A 135 23.72 26.31 8.32
CA GLN A 135 22.38 25.78 8.52
C GLN A 135 21.83 25.14 7.23
N VAL A 136 21.88 25.88 6.13
CA VAL A 136 21.37 25.41 4.82
C VAL A 136 22.13 24.16 4.34
N ASN A 137 23.47 24.16 4.48
CA ASN A 137 24.29 23.01 4.11
C ASN A 137 23.97 21.78 4.98
N THR A 138 23.76 21.96 6.27
CA THR A 138 23.39 20.88 7.18
C THR A 138 22.05 20.25 6.77
N HIS A 139 21.03 21.06 6.48
CA HIS A 139 19.72 20.55 6.01
C HIS A 139 19.84 19.86 4.64
N TYR A 140 20.61 20.41 3.71
CA TYR A 140 20.90 19.77 2.43
C TYR A 140 21.53 18.38 2.60
N GLN A 141 22.57 18.27 3.45
CA GLN A 141 23.24 17.00 3.70
C GLN A 141 22.34 15.98 4.38
N ASN A 142 21.57 16.42 5.37
CA ASN A 142 20.60 15.56 6.04
C ASN A 142 19.53 15.05 5.05
N ALA A 143 18.98 15.91 4.21
CA ALA A 143 18.00 15.51 3.20
C ALA A 143 18.59 14.53 2.18
N SER A 144 19.83 14.75 1.72
CA SER A 144 20.54 13.87 0.78
C SER A 144 20.82 12.48 1.38
N MET A 145 21.28 12.44 2.63
CA MET A 145 21.47 11.17 3.35
C MET A 145 20.15 10.44 3.56
N HIS A 146 19.13 11.15 4.05
CA HIS A 146 17.81 10.58 4.29
C HIS A 146 17.18 10.00 3.00
N LYS A 147 17.22 10.76 1.89
CA LYS A 147 16.79 10.28 0.58
C LYS A 147 17.51 8.99 0.17
N SER A 148 18.84 8.96 0.36
CA SER A 148 19.66 7.79 0.00
C SER A 148 19.32 6.57 0.85
N GLU A 149 19.05 6.76 2.15
CA GLU A 149 18.57 5.71 3.03
C GLU A 149 17.18 5.20 2.64
N CYS A 150 16.26 6.09 2.25
CA CYS A 150 14.95 5.72 1.76
C CYS A 150 15.05 4.89 0.49
N LEU A 151 15.84 5.34 -0.50
CA LEU A 151 16.08 4.59 -1.73
C LEU A 151 16.67 3.19 -1.48
N GLY A 152 17.60 3.08 -0.53
CA GLY A 152 18.20 1.79 -0.14
C GLY A 152 17.23 0.83 0.53
N LYS A 153 16.07 1.31 1.01
CA LYS A 153 15.01 0.50 1.63
C LYS A 153 13.85 0.17 0.68
N VAL A 154 13.89 0.65 -0.57
CA VAL A 154 12.88 0.31 -1.59
C VAL A 154 13.00 -1.17 -1.95
N PRO A 155 11.89 -1.93 -1.96
CA PRO A 155 11.89 -3.34 -2.35
C PRO A 155 12.41 -3.54 -3.77
N GLU A 156 13.20 -4.60 -3.99
CA GLU A 156 13.89 -4.86 -5.27
C GLU A 156 12.89 -5.03 -6.42
N ASN A 157 11.75 -5.68 -6.16
CA ASN A 157 10.70 -5.96 -7.15
C ASN A 157 10.01 -4.70 -7.71
N VAL A 158 10.13 -3.54 -7.04
CA VAL A 158 9.57 -2.25 -7.46
C VAL A 158 10.62 -1.13 -7.59
N GLN A 159 11.90 -1.45 -7.36
CA GLN A 159 12.97 -0.46 -7.34
C GLN A 159 13.09 0.30 -8.67
N LYS A 160 12.98 -0.39 -9.80
CA LYS A 160 13.06 0.25 -11.11
C LYS A 160 11.97 1.27 -11.37
N TYR A 161 10.79 1.05 -10.76
CA TYR A 161 9.65 1.93 -10.90
C TYR A 161 9.79 3.20 -10.07
N TYR A 162 10.29 3.09 -8.82
CA TYR A 162 10.37 4.24 -7.91
C TYR A 162 11.70 4.99 -7.96
N ALA A 163 12.81 4.37 -8.38
CA ALA A 163 14.14 5.01 -8.39
C ALA A 163 14.19 6.35 -9.15
N PRO A 164 13.57 6.52 -10.35
CA PRO A 164 13.58 7.81 -11.05
C PRO A 164 13.02 8.96 -10.20
N SER A 165 11.96 8.71 -9.40
CA SER A 165 11.37 9.74 -8.54
C SER A 165 12.27 10.15 -7.38
N PHE A 166 13.18 9.27 -6.93
CA PHE A 166 14.25 9.66 -5.99
C PHE A 166 15.35 10.47 -6.69
N ASP A 167 15.63 10.22 -7.98
CA ASP A 167 16.55 11.04 -8.77
C ASP A 167 15.96 12.46 -8.99
N ASP A 168 14.65 12.59 -9.17
CA ASP A 168 13.97 13.89 -9.25
C ASP A 168 14.15 14.72 -7.97
N LEU A 169 14.17 14.07 -6.79
CA LEU A 169 14.46 14.76 -5.53
C LEU A 169 15.89 15.32 -5.48
N ASP A 170 16.87 14.68 -6.14
CA ASP A 170 18.22 15.24 -6.28
C ASP A 170 18.19 16.55 -7.08
N ALA A 171 17.41 16.59 -8.15
CA ALA A 171 17.25 17.79 -8.97
C ALA A 171 16.57 18.92 -8.16
N GLU A 172 15.53 18.60 -7.38
CA GLU A 172 14.88 19.56 -6.48
C GLU A 172 15.86 20.09 -5.41
N MET A 173 16.63 19.20 -4.76
CA MET A 173 17.65 19.61 -3.77
C MET A 173 18.70 20.52 -4.39
N MET A 174 19.20 20.17 -5.58
CA MET A 174 20.20 20.97 -6.31
C MET A 174 19.64 22.34 -6.67
N GLN A 175 18.37 22.44 -7.08
CA GLN A 175 17.75 23.72 -7.40
C GLN A 175 17.70 24.67 -6.18
N VAL A 176 17.39 24.13 -5.00
CA VAL A 176 17.37 24.90 -3.74
C VAL A 176 18.79 25.31 -3.32
N TYR A 177 19.77 24.40 -3.48
CA TYR A 177 21.15 24.60 -3.00
C TYR A 177 22.03 25.40 -3.97
N MET A 178 21.66 25.51 -5.24
CA MET A 178 22.43 26.16 -6.30
C MET A 178 22.95 27.57 -5.91
N PRO A 179 22.14 28.47 -5.33
CA PRO A 179 22.63 29.80 -4.95
C PRO A 179 23.80 29.75 -3.96
N VAL A 180 23.75 28.83 -2.99
CA VAL A 180 24.82 28.65 -1.99
C VAL A 180 26.06 28.06 -2.64
N MET A 181 25.90 27.04 -3.50
CA MET A 181 26.99 26.40 -4.20
C MET A 181 27.76 27.37 -5.12
N MET A 182 27.05 28.34 -5.71
CA MET A 182 27.66 29.37 -6.54
C MET A 182 28.29 30.54 -5.74
N GLY A 183 28.34 30.44 -4.41
CA GLY A 183 28.89 31.46 -3.55
C GLY A 183 28.03 32.72 -3.42
N GLY A 184 26.77 32.65 -3.80
CA GLY A 184 25.84 33.76 -3.61
C GLY A 184 25.47 33.93 -2.13
N PRO A 185 25.32 35.18 -1.66
CA PRO A 185 24.90 35.43 -0.28
C PRO A 185 23.47 34.98 -0.05
N ILE A 186 23.19 34.46 1.13
CA ILE A 186 21.83 34.22 1.61
C ILE A 186 21.28 35.53 2.15
N GLU A 187 20.24 36.05 1.51
CA GLU A 187 19.79 37.43 1.68
C GLU A 187 19.28 37.75 3.10
N SER A 188 18.76 36.78 3.83
CA SER A 188 18.22 36.95 5.17
C SER A 188 18.05 35.64 5.93
N ALA A 189 17.84 35.72 7.25
CA ALA A 189 17.49 34.60 8.11
C ALA A 189 16.20 33.89 7.65
N GLU A 190 15.22 34.67 7.17
CA GLU A 190 13.96 34.11 6.62
C GLU A 190 14.24 33.28 5.37
N LYS A 191 15.15 33.76 4.50
CA LYS A 191 15.52 33.01 3.29
C LYS A 191 16.28 31.74 3.64
N ALA A 192 17.21 31.78 4.59
CA ALA A 192 17.88 30.57 5.09
C ALA A 192 16.84 29.54 5.62
N LYS A 193 15.92 30.02 6.46
CA LYS A 193 14.83 29.18 7.01
C LYS A 193 13.92 28.61 5.94
N GLU A 194 13.57 29.39 4.91
CA GLU A 194 12.80 28.91 3.76
C GLU A 194 13.51 27.76 3.04
N MET A 195 14.80 27.92 2.77
CA MET A 195 15.63 26.88 2.12
C MET A 195 15.71 25.62 2.99
N CYS A 196 15.94 25.74 4.29
CA CYS A 196 15.91 24.62 5.22
C CYS A 196 14.57 23.87 5.20
N ALA A 197 13.45 24.61 5.24
CA ALA A 197 12.12 24.03 5.17
C ALA A 197 11.85 23.29 3.83
N GLN A 198 12.43 23.76 2.72
CA GLN A 198 12.35 23.06 1.44
C GLN A 198 13.10 21.71 1.48
N PHE A 199 14.26 21.63 2.12
CA PHE A 199 14.98 20.35 2.32
C PHE A 199 14.20 19.39 3.23
N ASP A 200 13.59 19.89 4.30
CA ASP A 200 12.73 19.08 5.16
C ASP A 200 11.51 18.55 4.39
N ALA A 201 10.91 19.35 3.52
CA ALA A 201 9.82 18.93 2.64
C ALA A 201 10.25 17.85 1.62
N ILE A 202 11.48 17.96 1.08
CA ILE A 202 12.06 16.93 0.20
C ILE A 202 12.28 15.62 0.96
N SER A 203 12.75 15.69 2.21
CA SER A 203 12.86 14.51 3.08
C SER A 203 11.51 13.83 3.31
N ALA A 204 10.45 14.60 3.56
CA ALA A 204 9.09 14.07 3.71
C ALA A 204 8.55 13.45 2.41
N LYS A 205 8.92 13.99 1.23
CA LYS A 205 8.61 13.36 -0.06
C LYS A 205 9.32 12.00 -0.21
N ALA A 206 10.58 11.89 0.22
CA ALA A 206 11.32 10.63 0.19
C ALA A 206 10.65 9.57 1.08
N ASP A 207 10.17 9.94 2.26
CA ASP A 207 9.39 9.05 3.14
C ASP A 207 8.10 8.57 2.48
N SER A 208 7.36 9.47 1.83
CA SER A 208 6.12 9.14 1.11
C SER A 208 6.38 8.19 -0.07
N LEU A 209 7.45 8.40 -0.82
CA LEU A 209 7.87 7.49 -1.90
C LEU A 209 8.23 6.12 -1.36
N LEU A 210 8.96 6.04 -0.25
CA LEU A 210 9.31 4.77 0.39
C LEU A 210 8.09 4.03 0.91
N ALA A 211 7.13 4.72 1.53
CA ALA A 211 5.88 4.13 2.00
C ALA A 211 5.09 3.52 0.84
N SER A 212 4.94 4.28 -0.25
CA SER A 212 4.29 3.83 -1.49
C SER A 212 5.01 2.61 -2.08
N ALA A 213 6.34 2.65 -2.17
CA ALA A 213 7.15 1.57 -2.73
C ALA A 213 7.05 0.28 -1.91
N LYS A 214 7.05 0.36 -0.58
CA LYS A 214 6.90 -0.81 0.30
C LYS A 214 5.53 -1.47 0.12
N LEU A 215 4.48 -0.67 0.08
CA LEU A 215 3.12 -1.18 -0.12
C LEU A 215 2.97 -1.82 -1.52
N ALA A 216 3.52 -1.18 -2.56
CA ALA A 216 3.56 -1.71 -3.91
C ALA A 216 4.35 -3.02 -4.00
N GLY A 217 5.53 -3.10 -3.36
CA GLY A 217 6.35 -4.30 -3.31
C GLY A 217 5.60 -5.48 -2.71
N THR A 218 4.91 -5.27 -1.58
CA THR A 218 4.07 -6.28 -0.94
C THR A 218 2.91 -6.73 -1.85
N LEU A 219 2.29 -5.78 -2.56
CA LEU A 219 1.20 -6.11 -3.49
C LEU A 219 1.72 -6.94 -4.67
N VAL A 220 2.84 -6.57 -5.28
CA VAL A 220 3.45 -7.31 -6.39
C VAL A 220 3.82 -8.74 -5.99
N ASP A 221 4.41 -8.94 -4.81
CA ASP A 221 4.70 -10.27 -4.28
C ASP A 221 3.42 -11.09 -4.07
N SER A 222 2.38 -10.46 -3.50
CA SER A 222 1.09 -11.12 -3.29
C SER A 222 0.41 -11.50 -4.61
N ILE A 223 0.48 -10.63 -5.63
CA ILE A 223 -0.03 -10.93 -6.99
C ILE A 223 0.71 -12.14 -7.55
N THR A 224 2.04 -12.13 -7.52
CA THR A 224 2.86 -13.21 -8.07
C THR A 224 2.53 -14.55 -7.41
N ALA A 225 2.51 -14.60 -6.08
CA ALA A 225 2.18 -15.81 -5.34
C ALA A 225 0.74 -16.31 -5.62
N THR A 226 -0.21 -15.38 -5.78
CA THR A 226 -1.61 -15.75 -6.08
C THR A 226 -1.74 -16.30 -7.50
N LEU A 227 -1.05 -15.70 -8.48
CA LEU A 227 -1.07 -16.18 -9.86
C LEU A 227 -0.43 -17.55 -10.01
N ASP A 228 0.65 -17.83 -9.26
CA ASP A 228 1.29 -19.15 -9.24
C ASP A 228 0.34 -20.19 -8.65
N SER A 229 -0.35 -19.88 -7.55
CA SER A 229 -1.35 -20.76 -6.92
C SER A 229 -2.56 -20.99 -7.84
N LEU A 230 -3.06 -19.94 -8.49
CA LEU A 230 -4.18 -20.01 -9.43
C LEU A 230 -3.87 -20.94 -10.59
N GLY A 231 -2.64 -20.94 -11.10
CA GLY A 231 -2.21 -21.85 -12.16
C GLY A 231 -2.43 -23.32 -11.79
N ALA A 232 -2.13 -23.71 -10.54
CA ALA A 232 -2.36 -25.04 -10.03
C ALA A 232 -3.87 -25.35 -9.85
N GLU A 233 -4.64 -24.40 -9.34
CA GLU A 233 -6.09 -24.57 -9.15
C GLU A 233 -6.81 -24.68 -10.51
N ILE A 234 -6.47 -23.87 -11.51
CA ILE A 234 -7.01 -23.98 -12.87
C ILE A 234 -6.73 -25.36 -13.47
N ALA A 235 -5.53 -25.91 -13.24
CA ALA A 235 -5.21 -27.25 -13.75
C ALA A 235 -6.10 -28.34 -13.12
N LYS A 236 -6.43 -28.23 -11.82
CA LYS A 236 -7.37 -29.13 -11.14
C LYS A 236 -8.79 -28.96 -11.68
N VAL A 237 -9.25 -27.71 -11.80
CA VAL A 237 -10.60 -27.43 -12.35
C VAL A 237 -10.77 -28.01 -13.74
N LYS A 238 -9.81 -27.78 -14.65
CA LYS A 238 -9.87 -28.34 -16.02
C LYS A 238 -9.91 -29.85 -16.06
N LYS A 239 -9.28 -30.51 -15.08
CA LYS A 239 -9.28 -31.97 -14.99
C LYS A 239 -10.61 -32.50 -14.45
N ASP A 240 -11.10 -31.92 -13.37
CA ASP A 240 -12.20 -32.44 -12.57
C ASP A 240 -13.57 -31.86 -13.04
N PHE A 241 -13.58 -30.64 -13.60
CA PHE A 241 -14.75 -29.90 -14.06
C PHE A 241 -14.49 -29.26 -15.44
N PRO A 242 -14.33 -30.03 -16.51
CA PRO A 242 -13.89 -29.56 -17.82
C PRO A 242 -14.82 -28.54 -18.50
N GLU A 243 -16.09 -28.51 -18.13
CA GLU A 243 -17.10 -27.60 -18.67
C GLU A 243 -17.21 -26.27 -17.87
N TYR A 244 -16.46 -26.12 -16.76
CA TYR A 244 -16.52 -24.91 -15.96
C TYR A 244 -15.88 -23.74 -16.69
N ASP A 245 -16.59 -22.60 -16.75
CA ASP A 245 -16.09 -21.39 -17.41
C ASP A 245 -15.05 -20.63 -16.55
N LEU A 246 -13.81 -20.68 -17.00
CA LEU A 246 -12.68 -20.02 -16.38
C LEU A 246 -12.36 -18.64 -16.98
N SER A 247 -13.14 -18.15 -17.95
CA SER A 247 -12.80 -16.95 -18.72
C SER A 247 -12.61 -15.72 -17.84
N MET A 248 -13.53 -15.44 -16.93
CA MET A 248 -13.49 -14.26 -16.06
C MET A 248 -12.27 -14.24 -15.12
N ILE A 249 -11.95 -15.39 -14.51
CA ILE A 249 -10.80 -15.47 -13.60
C ILE A 249 -9.48 -15.36 -14.37
N GLN A 250 -9.41 -15.91 -15.59
CA GLN A 250 -8.25 -15.80 -16.45
C GLN A 250 -8.02 -14.37 -16.96
N GLU A 251 -9.08 -13.66 -17.36
CA GLU A 251 -9.00 -12.25 -17.74
C GLU A 251 -8.52 -11.37 -16.57
N SER A 252 -9.07 -11.61 -15.38
CA SER A 252 -8.66 -10.92 -14.17
C SER A 252 -7.20 -11.22 -13.81
N ALA A 253 -6.76 -12.46 -13.96
CA ALA A 253 -5.37 -12.87 -13.77
C ALA A 253 -4.42 -12.15 -14.72
N GLU A 254 -4.77 -12.02 -16.00
CA GLU A 254 -3.96 -11.28 -16.98
C GLU A 254 -3.93 -9.78 -16.70
N TYR A 255 -5.00 -9.19 -16.18
CA TYR A 255 -4.99 -7.81 -15.70
C TYR A 255 -3.97 -7.62 -14.57
N TRP A 256 -4.02 -8.45 -13.51
CA TRP A 256 -3.11 -8.33 -12.38
C TRP A 256 -1.66 -8.65 -12.74
N LYS A 257 -1.44 -9.57 -13.65
CA LYS A 257 -0.10 -9.86 -14.20
C LYS A 257 0.49 -8.65 -14.92
N LYS A 258 -0.30 -7.95 -15.74
CA LYS A 258 0.11 -6.72 -16.42
C LYS A 258 0.38 -5.61 -15.42
N PHE A 259 -0.48 -5.45 -14.43
CA PHE A 259 -0.30 -4.47 -13.36
C PHE A 259 1.02 -4.71 -12.59
N ALA A 260 1.30 -5.94 -12.18
CA ALA A 260 2.58 -6.26 -11.52
C ALA A 260 3.79 -6.00 -12.44
N ALA A 261 3.65 -6.25 -13.73
CA ALA A 261 4.73 -6.00 -14.70
C ALA A 261 5.06 -4.51 -14.87
N GLU A 262 4.14 -3.58 -14.61
CA GLU A 262 4.40 -2.14 -14.64
C GLU A 262 5.53 -1.74 -13.67
N PHE A 263 5.62 -2.40 -12.52
CA PHE A 263 6.64 -2.11 -11.50
C PHE A 263 8.05 -2.62 -11.86
N THR A 264 8.17 -3.43 -12.90
CA THR A 264 9.48 -3.97 -13.35
C THR A 264 10.29 -3.00 -14.23
N GLN A 265 9.72 -1.86 -14.57
CA GLN A 265 10.31 -0.84 -15.44
C GLN A 265 10.04 0.57 -14.91
N ALA A 266 10.81 1.55 -15.38
CA ALA A 266 10.57 2.94 -15.05
C ALA A 266 9.19 3.40 -15.56
N PRO A 267 8.50 4.30 -14.85
CA PRO A 267 7.30 4.95 -15.37
C PRO A 267 7.57 5.65 -16.70
N ALA A 268 6.53 5.90 -17.48
CA ALA A 268 6.66 6.72 -18.67
C ALA A 268 7.22 8.11 -18.30
N GLU A 269 7.96 8.73 -19.20
CA GLU A 269 8.55 10.05 -18.97
C GLU A 269 7.49 11.07 -18.55
N GLY A 270 7.72 11.72 -17.40
CA GLY A 270 6.80 12.69 -16.80
C GLY A 270 5.60 12.08 -16.05
N ALA A 271 5.48 10.76 -15.95
CA ALA A 271 4.47 10.11 -15.15
C ALA A 271 4.92 10.04 -13.67
N ALA A 272 4.07 10.54 -12.77
CA ALA A 272 4.30 10.37 -11.34
C ALA A 272 4.08 8.91 -10.92
N PRO A 273 4.87 8.39 -9.97
CA PRO A 273 4.66 7.05 -9.44
C PRO A 273 3.34 6.97 -8.66
N TYR A 274 2.81 5.77 -8.52
CA TYR A 274 1.63 5.55 -7.68
C TYR A 274 1.89 5.98 -6.25
N THR A 275 0.96 6.75 -5.70
CA THR A 275 0.95 7.15 -4.29
C THR A 275 0.50 5.99 -3.39
N GLU A 276 0.83 6.07 -2.09
CA GLU A 276 0.37 5.10 -1.09
C GLU A 276 -1.15 4.89 -1.13
N LYS A 277 -1.93 5.97 -1.25
CA LYS A 277 -3.38 5.91 -1.35
C LYS A 277 -3.88 5.14 -2.58
N GLN A 278 -3.24 5.35 -3.73
CA GLN A 278 -3.60 4.63 -4.96
C GLN A 278 -3.27 3.13 -4.83
N ILE A 279 -2.08 2.80 -4.30
CA ILE A 279 -1.69 1.41 -4.07
C ILE A 279 -2.64 0.74 -3.05
N ALA A 280 -3.03 1.44 -1.98
CA ALA A 280 -4.00 0.90 -1.01
C ALA A 280 -5.33 0.52 -1.66
N GLY A 281 -5.83 1.34 -2.61
CA GLY A 281 -7.02 1.00 -3.40
C GLY A 281 -6.81 -0.25 -4.28
N TYR A 282 -5.63 -0.43 -4.85
CA TYR A 282 -5.30 -1.65 -5.59
C TYR A 282 -5.19 -2.88 -4.67
N VAL A 283 -4.65 -2.73 -3.46
CA VAL A 283 -4.60 -3.82 -2.46
C VAL A 283 -6.00 -4.31 -2.11
N GLU A 284 -6.96 -3.41 -1.89
CA GLU A 284 -8.35 -3.76 -1.62
C GLU A 284 -8.98 -4.52 -2.80
N ASN A 285 -8.84 -3.98 -4.01
CA ASN A 285 -9.38 -4.63 -5.23
C ASN A 285 -8.72 -5.98 -5.50
N PHE A 286 -7.42 -6.10 -5.23
CA PHE A 286 -6.70 -7.36 -5.36
C PHE A 286 -7.19 -8.41 -4.36
N GLY A 287 -7.63 -7.99 -3.17
CA GLY A 287 -8.21 -8.88 -2.18
C GLY A 287 -9.38 -9.70 -2.75
N TYR A 288 -10.30 -9.06 -3.44
CA TYR A 288 -11.44 -9.75 -4.08
C TYR A 288 -10.99 -10.75 -5.16
N PHE A 289 -10.03 -10.36 -6.00
CA PHE A 289 -9.46 -11.29 -6.98
C PHE A 289 -8.77 -12.47 -6.33
N LYS A 290 -7.99 -12.23 -5.28
CA LYS A 290 -7.26 -13.26 -4.54
C LYS A 290 -8.20 -14.29 -3.95
N ASP A 291 -9.28 -13.85 -3.31
CA ASP A 291 -10.28 -14.74 -2.73
C ASP A 291 -10.95 -15.60 -3.82
N SER A 292 -11.32 -15.01 -4.94
CA SER A 292 -11.87 -15.74 -6.10
C SER A 292 -10.85 -16.70 -6.70
N ALA A 293 -9.59 -16.30 -6.82
CA ALA A 293 -8.53 -17.15 -7.40
C ALA A 293 -8.23 -18.37 -6.54
N LEU A 294 -8.19 -18.20 -5.21
CA LEU A 294 -7.95 -19.29 -4.27
C LEU A 294 -9.20 -20.17 -4.07
N GLY A 295 -10.39 -19.62 -4.31
CA GLY A 295 -11.68 -20.33 -4.20
C GLY A 295 -12.15 -21.00 -5.48
N VAL A 296 -11.49 -20.80 -6.63
CA VAL A 296 -12.01 -21.22 -7.96
C VAL A 296 -12.35 -22.71 -8.06
N TYR A 297 -11.59 -23.57 -7.41
CA TYR A 297 -11.89 -25.01 -7.39
C TYR A 297 -13.16 -25.31 -6.60
N ALA A 298 -13.33 -24.69 -5.44
CA ALA A 298 -14.52 -24.86 -4.61
C ALA A 298 -15.78 -24.31 -5.30
N GLU A 299 -15.66 -23.19 -6.01
CA GLU A 299 -16.75 -22.62 -6.83
C GLU A 299 -17.12 -23.58 -7.97
N ALA A 300 -16.14 -24.09 -8.72
CA ALA A 300 -16.39 -25.06 -9.78
C ALA A 300 -17.05 -26.34 -9.26
N GLN A 301 -16.61 -26.84 -8.10
CA GLN A 301 -17.22 -28.00 -7.44
C GLN A 301 -18.66 -27.72 -7.03
N LYS A 302 -18.92 -26.54 -6.47
CA LYS A 302 -20.27 -26.13 -6.08
C LYS A 302 -21.21 -26.04 -7.27
N ASP A 303 -20.74 -25.44 -8.38
CA ASP A 303 -21.53 -25.34 -9.62
C ASP A 303 -21.85 -26.72 -10.17
N GLU A 304 -20.90 -27.65 -10.18
CA GLU A 304 -21.13 -29.05 -10.58
C GLU A 304 -22.16 -29.73 -9.68
N TRP A 305 -22.04 -29.58 -8.37
CA TRP A 305 -23.01 -30.10 -7.41
C TRP A 305 -24.41 -29.52 -7.63
N MET A 306 -24.49 -28.20 -7.89
CA MET A 306 -25.77 -27.56 -8.20
C MET A 306 -26.38 -28.12 -9.49
N ALA A 307 -25.57 -28.33 -10.51
CA ALA A 307 -26.03 -28.93 -11.77
C ALA A 307 -26.57 -30.36 -11.56
N GLN A 308 -25.79 -31.20 -10.84
CA GLN A 308 -26.19 -32.56 -10.52
C GLN A 308 -27.45 -32.63 -9.65
N PHE A 309 -27.51 -31.78 -8.61
CA PHE A 309 -28.68 -31.70 -7.74
C PHE A 309 -29.92 -31.28 -8.53
N ASN A 310 -29.84 -30.23 -9.34
CA ASN A 310 -30.95 -29.72 -10.13
C ASN A 310 -31.44 -30.77 -11.14
N ALA A 311 -30.52 -31.49 -11.76
CA ALA A 311 -30.85 -32.57 -12.68
C ALA A 311 -31.68 -33.70 -12.02
N LYS A 312 -31.50 -33.92 -10.71
CA LYS A 312 -32.22 -34.90 -9.92
C LYS A 312 -33.47 -34.33 -9.24
N TYR A 313 -33.33 -33.15 -8.68
CA TYR A 313 -34.39 -32.47 -7.91
C TYR A 313 -35.63 -32.14 -8.78
N TYR A 314 -35.44 -31.53 -9.96
CA TYR A 314 -36.58 -31.11 -10.78
C TYR A 314 -37.46 -32.30 -11.23
N PRO A 315 -36.92 -33.43 -11.74
CA PRO A 315 -37.74 -34.61 -12.00
C PRO A 315 -38.40 -35.16 -10.73
N ALA A 316 -37.69 -35.13 -9.57
CA ALA A 316 -38.25 -35.62 -8.31
C ALA A 316 -39.41 -34.74 -7.82
N SER A 317 -39.29 -33.43 -7.91
CA SER A 317 -40.37 -32.50 -7.59
C SER A 317 -41.57 -32.68 -8.49
N GLN A 318 -41.37 -32.86 -9.80
CA GLN A 318 -42.47 -33.16 -10.74
C GLN A 318 -43.15 -34.49 -10.43
N GLU A 319 -42.42 -35.52 -10.04
CA GLU A 319 -42.99 -36.82 -9.65
C GLU A 319 -43.76 -36.70 -8.33
N MET A 320 -43.27 -35.93 -7.36
CA MET A 320 -43.98 -35.63 -6.12
C MET A 320 -45.34 -34.96 -6.41
N ASP A 321 -45.37 -33.95 -7.31
CA ASP A 321 -46.62 -33.29 -7.72
C ASP A 321 -47.60 -34.26 -8.35
N LYS A 322 -47.11 -35.21 -9.15
CA LYS A 322 -47.96 -36.27 -9.70
C LYS A 322 -48.49 -37.23 -8.65
N LEU A 323 -47.68 -37.57 -7.65
CA LEU A 323 -48.09 -38.43 -6.55
C LEU A 323 -49.15 -37.73 -5.68
N LEU A 324 -49.00 -36.44 -5.38
CA LEU A 324 -49.98 -35.61 -4.69
C LEU A 324 -51.30 -35.55 -5.49
N SER A 325 -51.21 -35.26 -6.79
CA SER A 325 -52.39 -35.27 -7.69
C SER A 325 -53.06 -36.65 -7.80
N THR A 326 -52.27 -37.72 -7.78
CA THR A 326 -52.76 -39.09 -7.80
C THR A 326 -53.49 -39.43 -6.50
N LEU A 327 -52.96 -39.01 -5.35
CA LEU A 327 -53.61 -39.20 -4.07
C LEU A 327 -54.99 -38.53 -4.05
N ASP A 328 -55.05 -37.25 -4.47
CA ASP A 328 -56.31 -36.51 -4.56
C ASP A 328 -57.34 -37.15 -5.50
N ALA A 329 -56.92 -37.51 -6.72
CA ALA A 329 -57.80 -38.05 -7.77
C ALA A 329 -58.24 -39.49 -7.54
N GLN A 330 -57.37 -40.34 -6.96
CA GLN A 330 -57.63 -41.77 -6.83
C GLN A 330 -58.00 -42.24 -5.43
N CYS A 331 -57.82 -41.39 -4.43
CA CYS A 331 -58.12 -41.74 -3.02
C CYS A 331 -59.01 -40.69 -2.34
N PRO A 332 -60.17 -40.32 -2.92
CA PRO A 332 -61.00 -39.22 -2.41
C PRO A 332 -61.55 -39.46 -1.02
N THR A 333 -61.68 -40.73 -0.58
CA THR A 333 -62.24 -41.08 0.72
C THR A 333 -61.19 -41.09 1.84
N VAL A 334 -59.97 -41.56 1.55
CA VAL A 334 -58.95 -41.76 2.56
C VAL A 334 -57.74 -40.83 2.34
N GLY A 335 -57.62 -40.12 1.19
CA GLY A 335 -56.47 -39.35 0.80
C GLY A 335 -56.03 -38.31 1.84
N SER A 336 -56.98 -37.66 2.49
CA SER A 336 -56.68 -36.68 3.53
C SER A 336 -55.88 -37.25 4.72
N LYS A 337 -55.99 -38.53 4.99
CA LYS A 337 -55.24 -39.24 6.04
C LYS A 337 -53.76 -39.41 5.66
N TYR A 338 -53.49 -39.54 4.40
CA TYR A 338 -52.13 -39.76 3.85
C TYR A 338 -51.47 -38.46 3.35
N PHE A 339 -52.28 -37.42 3.14
CA PHE A 339 -51.80 -36.13 2.60
C PHE A 339 -50.67 -35.51 3.45
N THR A 340 -50.84 -35.46 4.78
CA THR A 340 -49.82 -34.85 5.67
C THR A 340 -48.47 -35.56 5.54
N GLN A 341 -48.46 -36.90 5.45
CA GLN A 341 -47.24 -37.67 5.30
C GLN A 341 -46.52 -37.39 3.93
N LEU A 342 -47.31 -37.24 2.88
CA LEU A 342 -46.81 -36.95 1.54
C LEU A 342 -46.33 -35.50 1.45
N ASP A 343 -47.05 -34.55 2.11
CA ASP A 343 -46.68 -33.15 2.17
C ASP A 343 -45.40 -32.93 3.01
N ASP A 344 -45.22 -33.68 4.10
CA ASP A 344 -43.99 -33.64 4.92
C ASP A 344 -42.76 -34.05 4.07
N LEU A 345 -42.89 -35.07 3.19
CA LEU A 345 -41.81 -35.45 2.27
C LEU A 345 -41.57 -34.40 1.19
N ASN A 346 -42.59 -33.73 0.70
CA ASN A 346 -42.48 -32.63 -0.25
C ASN A 346 -41.78 -31.39 0.39
N VAL A 347 -42.11 -31.09 1.62
CA VAL A 347 -41.41 -30.03 2.41
C VAL A 347 -39.96 -30.40 2.62
N GLU A 348 -39.64 -31.65 2.97
CA GLU A 348 -38.26 -32.12 3.12
C GLU A 348 -37.47 -31.97 1.81
N LEU A 349 -38.05 -32.37 0.69
CA LEU A 349 -37.45 -32.20 -0.64
C LEU A 349 -37.17 -30.72 -0.95
N THR A 350 -38.11 -29.83 -0.62
CA THR A 350 -37.95 -28.37 -0.79
C THR A 350 -36.87 -27.79 0.11
N GLN A 351 -36.78 -28.28 1.36
CA GLN A 351 -35.76 -27.84 2.30
C GLN A 351 -34.34 -28.19 1.81
N MET A 352 -34.13 -29.32 1.17
CA MET A 352 -32.85 -29.68 0.57
C MET A 352 -32.40 -28.66 -0.48
N TYR A 353 -33.34 -28.16 -1.29
CA TYR A 353 -33.05 -27.08 -2.23
C TYR A 353 -32.55 -25.79 -1.54
N MET A 354 -33.15 -25.43 -0.40
CA MET A 354 -32.73 -24.28 0.40
C MET A 354 -31.36 -24.47 1.01
N VAL A 355 -31.03 -25.66 1.52
CA VAL A 355 -29.71 -25.97 2.09
C VAL A 355 -28.61 -25.84 1.05
N LEU A 356 -28.85 -26.26 -0.19
CA LEU A 356 -27.88 -26.14 -1.29
C LEU A 356 -27.46 -24.68 -1.55
N TYR A 357 -28.38 -23.71 -1.42
CA TYR A 357 -28.13 -22.30 -1.72
C TYR A 357 -27.62 -21.49 -0.51
N GLN A 358 -27.87 -21.94 0.72
CA GLN A 358 -27.62 -21.14 1.94
C GLN A 358 -26.52 -21.73 2.85
N GLY A 359 -26.09 -22.97 2.64
CA GLY A 359 -25.20 -23.68 3.54
C GLY A 359 -23.78 -23.89 3.00
N GLU A 360 -22.83 -24.17 3.90
CA GLU A 360 -21.56 -24.75 3.54
C GLU A 360 -21.78 -26.20 3.10
N LEU A 361 -21.73 -26.46 1.80
CA LEU A 361 -21.92 -27.77 1.23
C LEU A 361 -20.59 -28.55 1.28
N THR A 362 -20.62 -29.72 1.93
CA THR A 362 -19.53 -30.69 1.89
C THR A 362 -19.89 -31.86 0.97
N GLN A 363 -18.89 -32.63 0.51
CA GLN A 363 -19.15 -33.84 -0.28
C GLN A 363 -20.11 -34.80 0.44
N GLU A 364 -19.91 -35.02 1.73
CA GLU A 364 -20.74 -35.92 2.55
C GLU A 364 -22.21 -35.43 2.60
N THR A 365 -22.39 -34.09 2.83
CA THR A 365 -23.72 -33.50 2.85
C THR A 365 -24.38 -33.63 1.49
N PHE A 366 -23.66 -33.37 0.40
CA PHE A 366 -24.15 -33.48 -0.95
C PHE A 366 -24.57 -34.92 -1.27
N ASP A 367 -23.71 -35.91 -1.01
CA ASP A 367 -24.01 -37.33 -1.25
C ASP A 367 -25.22 -37.79 -0.45
N THR A 368 -25.33 -37.33 0.80
CA THR A 368 -26.51 -37.63 1.66
C THR A 368 -27.79 -37.03 1.07
N MET A 369 -27.76 -35.80 0.59
CA MET A 369 -28.91 -35.14 -0.04
C MET A 369 -29.31 -35.88 -1.32
N MET A 370 -28.37 -36.26 -2.18
CA MET A 370 -28.61 -36.98 -3.41
C MET A 370 -29.24 -38.36 -3.16
N ALA A 371 -28.78 -39.09 -2.16
CA ALA A 371 -29.37 -40.39 -1.75
C ALA A 371 -30.77 -40.18 -1.14
N ARG A 372 -31.00 -39.13 -0.38
CA ARG A 372 -32.29 -38.86 0.28
C ARG A 372 -33.41 -38.53 -0.72
N ILE A 373 -33.09 -37.86 -1.86
CA ILE A 373 -34.09 -37.60 -2.91
C ILE A 373 -34.70 -38.93 -3.43
N ASP A 374 -33.88 -39.95 -3.67
CA ASP A 374 -34.36 -41.26 -4.11
C ASP A 374 -35.24 -41.94 -3.03
N ALA A 375 -34.81 -41.83 -1.77
CA ALA A 375 -35.58 -42.39 -0.65
C ALA A 375 -36.93 -41.68 -0.48
N ILE A 376 -36.97 -40.35 -0.57
CA ILE A 376 -38.21 -39.55 -0.50
C ILE A 376 -39.21 -40.01 -1.57
N LEU A 377 -38.79 -40.18 -2.82
CA LEU A 377 -39.68 -40.63 -3.89
C LEU A 377 -40.19 -42.06 -3.66
N ALA A 378 -39.33 -42.98 -3.18
CA ALA A 378 -39.71 -44.34 -2.86
C ALA A 378 -40.72 -44.38 -1.70
N GLU A 379 -40.50 -43.56 -0.65
CA GLU A 379 -41.42 -43.41 0.48
C GLU A 379 -42.76 -42.79 0.04
N ALA A 380 -42.73 -41.75 -0.80
CA ALA A 380 -43.91 -41.08 -1.34
C ALA A 380 -44.74 -42.05 -2.20
N GLN A 381 -44.10 -42.82 -3.08
CA GLN A 381 -44.78 -43.82 -3.89
C GLN A 381 -45.46 -44.88 -3.01
N LYS A 382 -44.77 -45.36 -1.97
CA LYS A 382 -45.30 -46.31 -1.02
C LYS A 382 -46.52 -45.76 -0.29
N ILE A 383 -46.51 -44.50 0.16
CA ILE A 383 -47.66 -43.84 0.80
C ILE A 383 -48.85 -43.81 -0.14
N VAL A 384 -48.68 -43.45 -1.41
CA VAL A 384 -49.75 -43.43 -2.42
C VAL A 384 -50.27 -44.80 -2.68
N ASP A 385 -49.43 -45.84 -2.75
CA ASP A 385 -49.88 -47.22 -2.97
C ASP A 385 -50.66 -47.76 -1.76
N GLU A 386 -50.24 -47.46 -0.53
CA GLU A 386 -50.97 -47.77 0.69
C GLU A 386 -52.34 -47.07 0.72
N ALA A 387 -52.39 -45.77 0.31
CA ALA A 387 -53.62 -45.02 0.20
C ALA A 387 -54.60 -45.65 -0.82
N LYS A 388 -54.10 -46.11 -1.96
CA LYS A 388 -54.90 -46.79 -2.98
C LYS A 388 -55.48 -48.10 -2.46
N GLU A 389 -54.71 -48.89 -1.73
CA GLU A 389 -55.22 -50.12 -1.14
C GLU A 389 -56.28 -49.81 -0.04
N ALA A 390 -56.02 -48.78 0.80
CA ALA A 390 -57.01 -48.35 1.81
C ALA A 390 -58.32 -47.82 1.16
N GLU A 391 -58.25 -47.11 0.05
CA GLU A 391 -59.39 -46.63 -0.72
C GLU A 391 -60.24 -47.81 -1.26
N LYS A 392 -59.57 -48.84 -1.78
CA LYS A 392 -60.27 -50.05 -2.21
C LYS A 392 -61.07 -50.72 -1.05
N VAL A 393 -60.50 -50.77 0.11
CA VAL A 393 -61.11 -51.27 1.32
C VAL A 393 -62.27 -50.40 1.76
N ALA A 394 -62.09 -49.08 1.83
CA ALA A 394 -63.07 -48.12 2.25
C ALA A 394 -64.29 -48.03 1.36
N THR A 395 -64.06 -48.14 0.05
CA THR A 395 -65.13 -48.13 -0.96
C THR A 395 -65.78 -49.50 -1.18
N GLY A 396 -65.27 -50.52 -0.50
CA GLY A 396 -65.78 -51.92 -0.68
C GLY A 396 -65.47 -52.54 -2.08
N ILE A 397 -64.57 -51.92 -2.83
CA ILE A 397 -64.12 -52.43 -4.15
C ILE A 397 -62.80 -53.21 -3.93
N SER A 398 -62.86 -54.27 -3.14
CA SER A 398 -61.76 -55.25 -3.15
C SER A 398 -62.01 -56.22 -4.36
N ASP A 399 -61.09 -56.18 -5.29
CA ASP A 399 -61.00 -57.08 -6.48
C ASP A 399 -62.32 -57.30 -7.22
N ILE A 400 -62.66 -56.42 -8.16
CA ILE A 400 -63.64 -56.73 -9.17
C ILE A 400 -63.01 -57.79 -10.08
N THR A 401 -63.06 -59.05 -9.67
CA THR A 401 -62.72 -60.18 -10.53
C THR A 401 -63.82 -60.27 -11.54
N VAL A 402 -63.60 -59.90 -12.77
CA VAL A 402 -64.52 -60.17 -13.91
C VAL A 402 -64.47 -61.65 -14.18
N ASN A 403 -65.20 -62.37 -13.39
CA ASN A 403 -65.35 -63.80 -13.61
C ASN A 403 -66.35 -64.05 -14.77
N LYS A 404 -65.84 -64.44 -15.94
CA LYS A 404 -66.63 -64.82 -17.09
C LYS A 404 -67.44 -66.16 -16.92
N ALA A 405 -67.36 -66.78 -15.73
CA ALA A 405 -67.99 -68.05 -15.48
C ALA A 405 -68.58 -68.12 -14.07
N ALA A 406 -69.56 -67.30 -13.78
CA ALA A 406 -70.44 -67.57 -12.63
C ALA A 406 -71.48 -68.57 -13.03
N LYS A 407 -71.12 -69.86 -13.05
CA LYS A 407 -72.13 -70.98 -13.12
C LYS A 407 -72.79 -71.07 -11.73
N ALA A 408 -74.12 -70.88 -11.75
CA ALA A 408 -75.05 -71.31 -10.71
C ALA A 408 -74.95 -70.65 -9.35
N GLY A 409 -75.23 -69.34 -9.22
CA GLY A 409 -75.63 -68.68 -8.01
C GLY A 409 -76.78 -67.73 -8.26
N ASN A 410 -77.59 -67.45 -7.22
CA ASN A 410 -78.59 -66.37 -7.32
C ASN A 410 -77.91 -65.04 -7.45
N VAL A 411 -78.33 -64.21 -8.38
CA VAL A 411 -77.84 -62.89 -8.64
C VAL A 411 -78.78 -61.89 -8.02
N TYR A 412 -78.23 -60.97 -7.22
CA TYR A 412 -79.00 -59.91 -6.52
C TYR A 412 -78.51 -58.51 -6.97
N SER A 413 -79.40 -57.59 -7.13
CA SER A 413 -79.11 -56.19 -7.25
C SER A 413 -78.54 -55.64 -5.95
N LEU A 414 -77.96 -54.45 -5.94
CA LEU A 414 -77.38 -53.80 -4.74
C LEU A 414 -78.43 -53.53 -3.66
N ASP A 415 -79.69 -53.42 -4.01
CA ASP A 415 -80.81 -53.26 -3.07
C ASP A 415 -81.40 -54.67 -2.61
N GLY A 416 -80.66 -55.73 -2.83
CA GLY A 416 -80.99 -57.09 -2.33
C GLY A 416 -82.05 -57.83 -3.12
N LYS A 417 -82.60 -57.34 -4.24
CA LYS A 417 -83.59 -58.02 -5.07
C LYS A 417 -82.92 -59.01 -5.98
N ARG A 418 -83.48 -60.20 -6.12
CA ARG A 418 -83.01 -61.20 -7.04
C ARG A 418 -83.25 -60.72 -8.47
N VAL A 419 -82.20 -60.71 -9.29
CA VAL A 419 -82.21 -60.26 -10.70
C VAL A 419 -81.88 -61.43 -11.62
N SER A 420 -82.22 -61.29 -12.90
CA SER A 420 -81.94 -62.32 -13.92
C SER A 420 -80.46 -62.50 -14.09
N LYS A 421 -79.99 -63.69 -14.43
CA LYS A 421 -78.60 -64.02 -14.78
C LYS A 421 -78.08 -63.24 -15.99
N SER A 422 -78.97 -62.62 -16.74
CA SER A 422 -78.63 -61.73 -17.88
C SER A 422 -78.63 -60.27 -17.52
N ALA A 423 -78.73 -59.88 -16.22
CA ALA A 423 -78.63 -58.49 -15.79
C ALA A 423 -77.22 -58.00 -16.03
N LYS A 424 -77.12 -56.78 -16.57
CA LYS A 424 -75.83 -56.11 -16.76
C LYS A 424 -75.61 -55.02 -15.66
N GLY A 425 -74.37 -54.81 -15.29
CA GLY A 425 -74.03 -53.86 -14.27
C GLY A 425 -73.52 -54.50 -12.97
N LEU A 426 -73.40 -53.71 -11.89
CA LEU A 426 -72.90 -54.14 -10.58
C LEU A 426 -74.01 -54.93 -9.86
N VAL A 427 -73.68 -56.17 -9.53
CA VAL A 427 -74.61 -57.13 -8.86
C VAL A 427 -73.92 -57.88 -7.73
N ILE A 428 -74.71 -58.52 -6.85
CA ILE A 428 -74.17 -59.40 -5.77
C ILE A 428 -74.35 -60.83 -6.19
N ILE A 429 -73.28 -61.60 -6.29
CA ILE A 429 -73.28 -63.04 -6.54
C ILE A 429 -72.52 -63.74 -5.43
N ASN A 430 -73.15 -64.68 -4.74
CA ASN A 430 -72.59 -65.41 -3.60
C ASN A 430 -72.00 -64.47 -2.52
N GLY A 431 -72.67 -63.34 -2.24
CA GLY A 431 -72.23 -62.36 -1.24
C GLY A 431 -71.12 -61.41 -1.67
N LYS A 432 -70.64 -61.49 -2.93
CA LYS A 432 -69.61 -60.63 -3.50
C LYS A 432 -70.19 -59.71 -4.58
N LYS A 433 -69.76 -58.46 -4.60
CA LYS A 433 -70.10 -57.48 -5.66
C LYS A 433 -69.38 -57.86 -6.95
N VAL A 434 -70.11 -58.04 -8.03
CA VAL A 434 -69.58 -58.45 -9.32
C VAL A 434 -70.19 -57.59 -10.43
N VAL A 435 -69.41 -57.16 -11.41
CA VAL A 435 -69.92 -56.44 -12.58
C VAL A 435 -70.19 -57.47 -13.67
N LEU A 436 -71.46 -57.62 -14.07
CA LEU A 436 -71.84 -58.40 -15.25
C LEU A 436 -71.85 -57.47 -16.49
N LYS A 437 -71.15 -57.86 -17.54
CA LYS A 437 -71.09 -57.10 -18.78
C LYS A 437 -72.20 -57.54 -19.74
#